data_8042a5d1057c5c47f30e8b3e7b418640
#
_entry.id   8042a5d1057c5c47f30e8b3e7b418640
#
_cell.length_a   1.000
_cell.length_b   1.000
_cell.length_c   1.000
_cell.angle_alpha   90.00
_cell.angle_beta   90.00
_cell.angle_gamma   90.00
#
_symmetry.space_group_name_H-M   'P 1'
#
loop_
_entity.id
_entity.type
_entity.pdbx_description
1 polymer ?
#
loop_
_entity_poly.entity_id
_entity_poly.type
_entity_poly.pdbx_seq_one_letter_code
_entity_poly.pdbx_strand_id
1 'polypeptide(L)'
;REESQYLWETLFYYVRQCVKRANVLLLGNEDFKAGLANLFFRELIETLRRGELAEDDKIKIEKRNKNRPLAIKVWEASKGLVFDAAGEVLKGVSGSRGVAVGEACLIKGPEEFYKMKKGGILVCHLTDPEWTPLFSLAGAVVADTGSALSHAAIVAREYGIPAVLGVGYATTKFKDDDQVMVDGDKGEARKA
;
A
#
# COMPACT_ATOMS: atom_id res chain seq x y z
N ARG A 1 -6.14 12.68 16.38
CA ARG A 1 -5.95 11.90 15.15
C ARG A 1 -5.79 12.79 13.93
N GLU A 2 -6.68 13.77 13.72
CA GLU A 2 -6.50 14.85 12.74
C GLU A 2 -5.20 15.62 12.99
N GLU A 3 -4.85 15.86 14.25
CA GLU A 3 -3.57 16.48 14.64
C GLU A 3 -2.35 15.66 14.22
N SER A 4 -2.41 14.33 14.33
CA SER A 4 -1.31 13.44 13.93
C SER A 4 -1.11 13.46 12.41
N GLN A 5 -2.18 13.36 11.62
CA GLN A 5 -2.12 13.43 10.17
C GLN A 5 -1.64 14.81 9.72
N TYR A 6 -2.16 15.88 10.31
CA TYR A 6 -1.73 17.25 10.04
C TYR A 6 -0.24 17.46 10.36
N LEU A 7 0.25 16.90 11.47
CA LEU A 7 1.67 16.94 11.82
C LEU A 7 2.55 16.24 10.77
N TRP A 8 2.13 15.08 10.28
CA TRP A 8 2.88 14.36 9.24
C TRP A 8 2.88 15.11 7.91
N GLU A 9 1.74 15.63 7.47
CA GLU A 9 1.63 16.42 6.24
C GLU A 9 2.49 17.70 6.32
N THR A 10 2.45 18.38 7.47
CA THR A 10 3.24 19.55 7.76
C THR A 10 4.74 19.24 7.76
N LEU A 11 5.15 18.14 8.42
CA LEU A 11 6.54 17.68 8.45
C LEU A 11 7.04 17.37 7.03
N PHE A 12 6.27 16.60 6.25
CA PHE A 12 6.61 16.28 4.87
C PHE A 12 6.69 17.51 3.99
N TYR A 13 5.81 18.49 4.19
CA TYR A 13 5.87 19.76 3.48
C TYR A 13 7.20 20.49 3.75
N TYR A 14 7.58 20.66 5.02
CA TYR A 14 8.83 21.34 5.36
C TYR A 14 10.07 20.57 4.90
N VAL A 15 10.11 19.26 5.07
CA VAL A 15 11.20 18.42 4.55
C VAL A 15 11.33 18.60 3.05
N ARG A 16 10.22 18.58 2.31
CA ARG A 16 10.21 18.81 0.86
C ARG A 16 10.74 20.18 0.49
N GLN A 17 10.41 21.25 1.23
CA GLN A 17 10.93 22.60 0.98
C GLN A 17 12.44 22.69 1.27
N CYS A 18 12.91 22.07 2.36
CA CYS A 18 14.34 21.99 2.67
C CYS A 18 15.12 21.27 1.58
N VAL A 19 14.62 20.13 1.10
CA VAL A 19 15.28 19.36 0.02
C VAL A 19 15.28 20.14 -1.30
N LYS A 20 14.18 20.86 -1.63
CA LYS A 20 14.14 21.74 -2.80
C LYS A 20 15.22 22.83 -2.72
N ARG A 21 15.33 23.50 -1.57
CA ARG A 21 16.31 24.57 -1.38
C ARG A 21 17.74 24.02 -1.44
N ALA A 22 18.00 22.88 -0.82
CA ALA A 22 19.29 22.21 -0.91
C ALA A 22 19.62 21.79 -2.36
N ASN A 23 18.62 21.35 -3.13
CA ASN A 23 18.79 21.01 -4.54
C ASN A 23 19.28 22.21 -5.38
N VAL A 24 18.69 23.38 -5.17
CA VAL A 24 19.13 24.61 -5.82
C VAL A 24 20.56 24.98 -5.40
N LEU A 25 20.88 24.89 -4.10
CA LEU A 25 22.19 25.27 -3.56
C LEU A 25 23.32 24.33 -3.98
N LEU A 26 23.06 23.03 -4.03
CA LEU A 26 24.08 22.00 -4.28
C LEU A 26 24.18 21.58 -5.75
N LEU A 27 23.11 21.70 -6.52
CA LEU A 27 23.04 21.27 -7.91
C LEU A 27 22.77 22.43 -8.90
N GLY A 28 22.42 23.61 -8.41
CA GLY A 28 22.01 24.72 -9.26
C GLY A 28 20.73 24.46 -10.08
N ASN A 29 19.94 23.46 -9.67
CA ASN A 29 18.80 22.98 -10.44
C ASN A 29 17.50 23.13 -9.64
N GLU A 30 16.49 23.75 -10.25
CA GLU A 30 15.16 23.90 -9.66
C GLU A 30 14.30 22.61 -9.75
N ASP A 31 14.65 21.68 -10.66
CA ASP A 31 13.92 20.43 -10.80
C ASP A 31 14.22 19.48 -9.63
N PHE A 32 13.41 19.62 -8.60
CA PHE A 32 13.45 18.74 -7.43
C PHE A 32 13.41 17.25 -7.77
N LYS A 33 12.68 16.85 -8.83
CA LYS A 33 12.51 15.46 -9.21
C LYS A 33 13.77 14.88 -9.87
N ALA A 34 14.58 15.72 -10.47
CA ALA A 34 15.81 15.32 -11.15
C ALA A 34 17.06 15.35 -10.24
N GLY A 35 16.94 15.88 -9.02
CA GLY A 35 18.06 16.11 -8.12
C GLY A 35 18.06 15.24 -6.86
N LEU A 36 18.27 15.87 -5.72
CA LEU A 36 18.44 15.23 -4.40
C LEU A 36 17.27 14.33 -3.98
N ALA A 37 16.06 14.53 -4.54
CA ALA A 37 14.92 13.66 -4.30
C ALA A 37 15.16 12.21 -4.80
N ASN A 38 16.19 11.96 -5.59
CA ASN A 38 16.58 10.61 -6.01
C ASN A 38 17.55 9.92 -5.04
N LEU A 39 18.02 10.61 -4.01
CA LEU A 39 18.78 9.97 -2.93
C LEU A 39 17.81 9.29 -1.96
N PHE A 40 18.22 8.14 -1.43
CA PHE A 40 17.50 7.55 -0.29
C PHE A 40 17.66 8.44 0.93
N PHE A 41 16.72 8.36 1.85
CA PHE A 41 16.66 9.25 3.03
C PHE A 41 17.99 9.32 3.80
N ARG A 42 18.68 8.18 3.98
CA ARG A 42 19.98 8.12 4.63
C ARG A 42 21.06 8.86 3.84
N GLU A 43 21.16 8.60 2.55
CA GLU A 43 22.11 9.26 1.63
C GLU A 43 21.88 10.78 1.60
N LEU A 44 20.60 11.18 1.55
CA LEU A 44 20.20 12.58 1.59
C LEU A 44 20.66 13.28 2.88
N ILE A 45 20.46 12.65 4.05
CA ILE A 45 20.92 13.20 5.32
C ILE A 45 22.44 13.34 5.35
N GLU A 46 23.17 12.35 4.86
CA GLU A 46 24.65 12.39 4.81
C GLU A 46 25.14 13.50 3.89
N THR A 47 24.53 13.68 2.72
CA THR A 47 24.82 14.77 1.78
C THR A 47 24.55 16.13 2.42
N LEU A 48 23.40 16.30 3.07
CA LEU A 48 23.04 17.56 3.74
C LEU A 48 23.98 17.87 4.92
N ARG A 49 24.45 16.88 5.67
CA ARG A 49 25.42 17.06 6.77
C ARG A 49 26.79 17.49 6.27
N ARG A 50 27.23 16.96 5.13
CA ARG A 50 28.51 17.37 4.51
C ARG A 50 28.44 18.78 3.93
N GLY A 51 27.24 19.24 3.55
CA GLY A 51 27.05 20.53 2.87
C GLY A 51 27.54 20.55 1.42
N GLU A 52 27.95 19.39 0.88
CA GLU A 52 28.43 19.25 -0.49
C GLU A 52 27.93 17.94 -1.12
N LEU A 53 27.87 17.90 -2.44
CA LEU A 53 27.48 16.73 -3.21
C LEU A 53 28.72 15.97 -3.65
N ALA A 54 28.96 14.79 -3.07
CA ALA A 54 30.05 13.93 -3.47
C ALA A 54 29.82 13.38 -4.89
N GLU A 55 30.90 13.00 -5.59
CA GLU A 55 30.80 12.45 -6.94
C GLU A 55 29.98 11.15 -6.99
N ASP A 56 30.11 10.33 -5.97
CA ASP A 56 29.29 9.11 -5.80
C ASP A 56 27.78 9.40 -5.71
N ASP A 57 27.40 10.50 -5.06
CA ASP A 57 25.98 10.92 -4.96
C ASP A 57 25.46 11.39 -6.33
N LYS A 58 26.28 12.07 -7.12
CA LYS A 58 25.93 12.49 -8.49
C LYS A 58 25.69 11.27 -9.39
N ILE A 59 26.58 10.28 -9.31
CA ILE A 59 26.45 9.01 -10.06
C ILE A 59 25.14 8.30 -9.68
N LYS A 60 24.80 8.24 -8.37
CA LYS A 60 23.55 7.63 -7.89
C LYS A 60 22.32 8.38 -8.42
N ILE A 61 22.34 9.71 -8.36
CA ILE A 61 21.26 10.57 -8.87
C ILE A 61 21.06 10.35 -10.37
N GLU A 62 22.15 10.38 -11.15
CA GLU A 62 22.09 10.18 -12.59
C GLU A 62 21.55 8.80 -12.97
N LYS A 63 22.07 7.75 -12.33
CA LYS A 63 21.61 6.36 -12.55
C LYS A 63 20.11 6.20 -12.22
N ARG A 64 19.65 6.81 -11.13
CA ARG A 64 18.23 6.73 -10.72
C ARG A 64 17.34 7.56 -11.63
N ASN A 65 17.82 8.75 -12.09
CA ASN A 65 17.11 9.54 -13.09
C ASN A 65 16.94 8.77 -14.41
N LYS A 66 18.00 8.11 -14.87
CA LYS A 66 17.96 7.29 -16.10
C LYS A 66 16.95 6.15 -15.99
N ASN A 67 16.86 5.53 -14.81
CA ASN A 67 15.96 4.38 -14.58
C ASN A 67 14.53 4.80 -14.20
N ARG A 68 14.32 6.05 -13.83
CA ARG A 68 13.01 6.57 -13.39
C ARG A 68 11.87 6.38 -14.39
N PRO A 69 12.06 6.64 -15.70
CA PRO A 69 10.99 6.42 -16.68
C PRO A 69 10.56 4.95 -16.74
N LEU A 70 11.52 4.02 -16.59
CA LEU A 70 11.23 2.60 -16.52
C LEU A 70 10.48 2.24 -15.23
N ALA A 71 10.93 2.77 -14.09
CA ALA A 71 10.26 2.56 -12.81
C ALA A 71 8.83 3.11 -12.81
N ILE A 72 8.60 4.28 -13.42
CA ILE A 72 7.25 4.85 -13.60
C ILE A 72 6.41 3.93 -14.50
N LYS A 73 6.94 3.47 -15.63
CA LYS A 73 6.22 2.54 -16.51
C LYS A 73 5.87 1.23 -15.82
N VAL A 74 6.81 0.66 -15.06
CA VAL A 74 6.56 -0.56 -14.26
C VAL A 74 5.49 -0.29 -13.20
N TRP A 75 5.53 0.87 -12.53
CA TRP A 75 4.53 1.24 -11.52
C TRP A 75 3.16 1.55 -12.15
N GLU A 76 3.13 2.25 -13.29
CA GLU A 76 1.90 2.48 -14.05
C GLU A 76 1.34 1.17 -14.61
N ALA A 77 2.19 0.32 -15.13
CA ALA A 77 1.80 -1.03 -15.55
C ALA A 77 1.34 -1.88 -14.35
N SER A 78 1.91 -1.71 -13.15
CA SER A 78 1.43 -2.39 -11.95
C SER A 78 0.12 -1.82 -11.42
N LYS A 79 -0.19 -0.53 -11.66
CA LYS A 79 -1.51 0.06 -11.44
C LYS A 79 -2.53 -0.37 -12.50
N GLY A 80 -2.05 -0.61 -13.71
CA GLY A 80 -2.81 -1.12 -14.86
C GLY A 80 -2.61 -2.62 -15.11
N LEU A 81 -1.95 -3.34 -14.22
CA LEU A 81 -2.18 -4.76 -14.06
C LEU A 81 -3.61 -4.88 -13.50
N VAL A 82 -4.55 -4.59 -14.37
CA VAL A 82 -5.77 -5.34 -14.46
C VAL A 82 -5.28 -6.78 -14.66
N PHE A 83 -4.95 -7.45 -13.57
CA PHE A 83 -4.97 -8.88 -13.53
C PHE A 83 -6.32 -9.21 -14.10
N ASP A 84 -6.32 -9.98 -15.15
CA ASP A 84 -7.44 -10.30 -16.02
C ASP A 84 -8.78 -10.23 -15.25
N ALA A 85 -9.50 -9.11 -15.42
CA ALA A 85 -10.81 -8.91 -14.78
C ALA A 85 -11.84 -9.92 -15.30
N ALA A 86 -11.49 -10.67 -16.35
CA ALA A 86 -12.20 -11.83 -16.87
C ALA A 86 -11.89 -13.11 -16.06
N GLY A 87 -10.79 -13.15 -15.28
CA GLY A 87 -10.50 -14.25 -14.38
C GLY A 87 -11.52 -14.30 -13.24
N GLU A 88 -12.21 -15.40 -13.06
CA GLU A 88 -13.17 -15.62 -11.94
C GLU A 88 -12.47 -15.56 -10.57
N VAL A 89 -11.14 -15.74 -10.51
CA VAL A 89 -10.33 -15.86 -9.30
C VAL A 89 -9.34 -14.70 -9.16
N LEU A 90 -9.43 -13.98 -8.04
CA LEU A 90 -8.44 -12.99 -7.63
C LEU A 90 -7.25 -13.71 -6.99
N LYS A 91 -6.03 -13.38 -7.40
CA LYS A 91 -4.80 -13.90 -6.81
C LYS A 91 -4.06 -12.81 -6.05
N GLY A 92 -3.59 -13.15 -4.87
CA GLY A 92 -2.85 -12.26 -3.99
C GLY A 92 -1.84 -13.02 -3.13
N VAL A 93 -1.37 -12.36 -2.10
CA VAL A 93 -0.48 -12.93 -1.11
C VAL A 93 -1.29 -13.59 0.00
N SER A 94 -0.95 -14.82 0.37
CA SER A 94 -1.46 -15.47 1.58
C SER A 94 -1.08 -14.64 2.81
N GLY A 95 -2.04 -13.94 3.37
CA GLY A 95 -1.88 -13.17 4.61
C GLY A 95 -2.05 -14.03 5.85
N SER A 96 -3.04 -14.91 5.83
CA SER A 96 -3.36 -15.88 6.87
C SER A 96 -4.05 -17.09 6.23
N ARG A 97 -3.77 -18.29 6.74
CA ARG A 97 -4.25 -19.57 6.20
C ARG A 97 -5.71 -19.83 6.50
N GLY A 98 -6.27 -20.83 5.79
CA GLY A 98 -7.63 -21.31 5.95
C GLY A 98 -8.54 -20.95 4.79
N VAL A 99 -9.76 -21.44 4.82
CA VAL A 99 -10.79 -21.19 3.80
C VAL A 99 -12.06 -20.73 4.48
N ALA A 100 -12.67 -19.70 3.95
CA ALA A 100 -13.98 -19.21 4.40
C ALA A 100 -14.86 -18.80 3.22
N VAL A 101 -16.16 -18.89 3.42
CA VAL A 101 -17.18 -18.38 2.49
C VAL A 101 -18.14 -17.51 3.27
N GLY A 102 -18.47 -16.34 2.72
CA GLY A 102 -19.39 -15.42 3.36
C GLY A 102 -19.78 -14.26 2.45
N GLU A 103 -20.65 -13.41 2.95
CA GLU A 103 -21.08 -12.19 2.27
C GLU A 103 -19.97 -11.14 2.29
N ALA A 104 -19.67 -10.54 1.14
CA ALA A 104 -18.72 -9.44 1.05
C ALA A 104 -19.28 -8.20 1.75
N CYS A 105 -18.47 -7.60 2.59
CA CYS A 105 -18.70 -6.31 3.20
C CYS A 105 -17.63 -5.34 2.68
N LEU A 106 -17.97 -4.51 1.70
CA LEU A 106 -17.06 -3.51 1.16
C LEU A 106 -16.99 -2.31 2.11
N ILE A 107 -15.80 -2.11 2.66
CA ILE A 107 -15.56 -1.03 3.63
C ILE A 107 -14.43 -0.16 3.10
N LYS A 108 -14.73 1.11 2.90
CA LYS A 108 -13.79 2.09 2.33
C LYS A 108 -13.07 2.93 3.40
N GLY A 109 -13.70 3.07 4.56
CA GLY A 109 -13.17 3.85 5.66
C GLY A 109 -13.93 3.62 6.97
N PRO A 110 -13.49 4.24 8.08
CA PRO A 110 -14.08 4.07 9.40
C PRO A 110 -15.56 4.40 9.47
N GLU A 111 -16.02 5.32 8.64
CA GLU A 111 -17.45 5.74 8.56
C GLU A 111 -18.36 4.61 8.08
N GLU A 112 -17.80 3.57 7.44
CA GLU A 112 -18.53 2.42 6.93
C GLU A 112 -18.41 1.16 7.79
N PHE A 113 -17.72 1.21 8.93
CA PHE A 113 -17.51 0.06 9.82
C PHE A 113 -18.80 -0.63 10.27
N TYR A 114 -19.90 0.12 10.34
CA TYR A 114 -21.23 -0.41 10.67
C TYR A 114 -21.77 -1.44 9.68
N LYS A 115 -21.23 -1.47 8.44
CA LYS A 115 -21.60 -2.45 7.42
C LYS A 115 -21.05 -3.85 7.71
N MET A 116 -20.06 -3.97 8.61
CA MET A 116 -19.44 -5.26 8.86
C MET A 116 -20.41 -6.22 9.55
N LYS A 117 -20.68 -7.33 8.88
CA LYS A 117 -21.54 -8.39 9.39
C LYS A 117 -20.70 -9.48 10.07
N LYS A 118 -21.25 -10.12 11.11
CA LYS A 118 -20.59 -11.26 11.75
C LYS A 118 -20.44 -12.42 10.78
N GLY A 119 -19.20 -12.90 10.58
CA GLY A 119 -18.84 -13.93 9.61
C GLY A 119 -18.73 -13.44 8.16
N GLY A 120 -18.95 -12.14 7.90
CA GLY A 120 -18.80 -11.54 6.58
C GLY A 120 -17.34 -11.47 6.13
N ILE A 121 -17.14 -11.35 4.82
CA ILE A 121 -15.81 -11.17 4.23
C ILE A 121 -15.50 -9.69 4.17
N LEU A 122 -14.51 -9.24 4.94
CA LEU A 122 -14.03 -7.86 4.89
C LEU A 122 -13.30 -7.63 3.57
N VAL A 123 -13.87 -6.79 2.70
CA VAL A 123 -13.25 -6.37 1.44
C VAL A 123 -12.88 -4.89 1.54
N CYS A 124 -11.59 -4.58 1.41
CA CYS A 124 -11.11 -3.22 1.59
C CYS A 124 -9.87 -2.91 0.73
N HIS A 125 -9.52 -1.65 0.62
CA HIS A 125 -8.30 -1.26 -0.09
C HIS A 125 -7.06 -1.52 0.77
N LEU A 126 -7.09 -1.08 2.03
CA LEU A 126 -5.99 -1.15 3.00
C LEU A 126 -6.59 -1.21 4.40
N THR A 127 -5.90 -1.83 5.35
CA THR A 127 -6.24 -1.74 6.77
C THR A 127 -5.13 -1.07 7.57
N ASP A 128 -5.51 -0.38 8.61
CA ASP A 128 -4.64 0.17 9.64
C ASP A 128 -5.11 -0.28 11.05
N PRO A 129 -4.44 0.10 12.14
CA PRO A 129 -4.80 -0.35 13.49
C PRO A 129 -6.25 -0.07 13.93
N GLU A 130 -6.93 0.93 13.33
CA GLU A 130 -8.35 1.21 13.62
C GLU A 130 -9.30 0.13 13.18
N TRP A 131 -8.91 -0.61 12.15
CA TRP A 131 -9.71 -1.67 11.56
C TRP A 131 -9.72 -2.95 12.39
N THR A 132 -8.84 -3.04 13.40
CA THR A 132 -8.72 -4.23 14.27
C THR A 132 -10.06 -4.75 14.80
N PRO A 133 -11.01 -3.91 15.26
CA PRO A 133 -12.31 -4.41 15.71
C PRO A 133 -13.10 -5.17 14.66
N LEU A 134 -12.95 -4.85 13.37
CA LEU A 134 -13.65 -5.53 12.29
C LEU A 134 -13.21 -6.98 12.12
N PHE A 135 -11.95 -7.29 12.43
CA PHE A 135 -11.41 -8.64 12.33
C PHE A 135 -12.09 -9.60 13.31
N SER A 136 -12.57 -9.10 14.45
CA SER A 136 -13.33 -9.92 15.40
C SER A 136 -14.70 -10.36 14.87
N LEU A 137 -15.24 -9.65 13.89
CA LEU A 137 -16.49 -9.94 13.22
C LEU A 137 -16.30 -10.67 11.90
N ALA A 138 -15.16 -10.45 11.23
CA ALA A 138 -14.88 -10.99 9.91
C ALA A 138 -14.71 -12.51 9.91
N GLY A 139 -15.24 -13.17 8.87
CA GLY A 139 -14.95 -14.55 8.55
C GLY A 139 -13.67 -14.73 7.74
N ALA A 140 -13.30 -13.72 6.94
CA ALA A 140 -12.03 -13.62 6.22
C ALA A 140 -11.78 -12.17 5.77
N VAL A 141 -10.58 -11.91 5.25
CA VAL A 141 -10.17 -10.59 4.74
C VAL A 141 -9.63 -10.69 3.32
N VAL A 142 -10.06 -9.77 2.46
CA VAL A 142 -9.51 -9.54 1.12
C VAL A 142 -9.15 -8.08 0.99
N ALA A 143 -7.87 -7.77 0.74
CA ALA A 143 -7.43 -6.39 0.60
C ALA A 143 -6.70 -6.15 -0.72
N ASP A 144 -6.97 -5.00 -1.36
CA ASP A 144 -6.31 -4.61 -2.62
C ASP A 144 -4.82 -4.46 -2.44
N THR A 145 -4.38 -3.93 -1.28
CA THR A 145 -2.98 -3.76 -0.94
C THR A 145 -2.60 -4.59 0.27
N GLY A 146 -1.31 -4.82 0.44
CA GLY A 146 -0.79 -5.54 1.59
C GLY A 146 0.21 -6.63 1.19
N SER A 147 0.88 -7.14 2.21
CA SER A 147 1.89 -8.20 2.10
C SER A 147 1.78 -9.14 3.29
N ALA A 148 2.57 -10.21 3.30
CA ALA A 148 2.61 -11.17 4.41
C ALA A 148 3.00 -10.55 5.78
N LEU A 149 3.57 -9.35 5.78
CA LEU A 149 3.98 -8.60 6.98
C LEU A 149 3.14 -7.34 7.21
N SER A 150 2.08 -7.12 6.44
CA SER A 150 1.18 -5.97 6.65
C SER A 150 0.31 -6.15 7.89
N HIS A 151 -0.26 -5.03 8.36
CA HIS A 151 -1.21 -5.02 9.48
C HIS A 151 -2.32 -6.07 9.30
N ALA A 152 -2.96 -6.10 8.12
CA ALA A 152 -4.01 -7.07 7.82
C ALA A 152 -3.55 -8.53 8.02
N ALA A 153 -2.33 -8.87 7.57
CA ALA A 153 -1.80 -10.22 7.69
C ALA A 153 -1.54 -10.62 9.15
N ILE A 154 -0.97 -9.71 9.93
CA ILE A 154 -0.65 -9.93 11.35
C ILE A 154 -1.94 -10.16 12.14
N VAL A 155 -2.89 -9.23 12.02
CA VAL A 155 -4.14 -9.28 12.75
C VAL A 155 -5.00 -10.48 12.32
N ALA A 156 -5.08 -10.79 11.02
CA ALA A 156 -5.81 -11.97 10.54
C ALA A 156 -5.27 -13.28 11.15
N ARG A 157 -3.94 -13.42 11.30
CA ARG A 157 -3.33 -14.58 11.97
C ARG A 157 -3.66 -14.64 13.45
N GLU A 158 -3.68 -13.50 14.14
CA GLU A 158 -4.04 -13.43 15.56
C GLU A 158 -5.49 -13.85 15.81
N TYR A 159 -6.39 -13.47 14.89
CA TYR A 159 -7.81 -13.87 14.95
C TYR A 159 -8.07 -15.26 14.32
N GLY A 160 -7.08 -15.87 13.68
CA GLY A 160 -7.21 -17.18 13.04
C GLY A 160 -8.16 -17.19 11.84
N ILE A 161 -8.33 -16.06 11.15
CA ILE A 161 -9.20 -15.93 9.98
C ILE A 161 -8.38 -15.90 8.68
N PRO A 162 -8.88 -16.51 7.57
CA PRO A 162 -8.20 -16.46 6.28
C PRO A 162 -8.01 -15.03 5.77
N ALA A 163 -6.87 -14.77 5.11
CA ALA A 163 -6.63 -13.47 4.49
C ALA A 163 -5.87 -13.59 3.17
N VAL A 164 -6.37 -12.90 2.16
CA VAL A 164 -5.73 -12.75 0.84
C VAL A 164 -5.51 -11.26 0.58
N LEU A 165 -4.25 -10.88 0.41
CA LEU A 165 -3.82 -9.48 0.39
C LEU A 165 -3.08 -9.15 -0.90
N GLY A 166 -3.04 -7.86 -1.26
CA GLY A 166 -2.32 -7.42 -2.46
C GLY A 166 -2.97 -7.88 -3.76
N VAL A 167 -4.28 -8.11 -3.76
CA VAL A 167 -5.02 -8.57 -4.96
C VAL A 167 -5.24 -7.46 -6.00
N GLY A 168 -5.08 -6.20 -5.62
CA GLY A 168 -5.07 -5.03 -6.50
C GLY A 168 -6.44 -4.42 -6.79
N TYR A 169 -7.52 -5.20 -6.83
CA TYR A 169 -8.82 -4.72 -7.32
C TYR A 169 -10.05 -5.45 -6.76
N ALA A 170 -9.94 -6.05 -5.58
CA ALA A 170 -11.09 -6.71 -4.93
C ALA A 170 -12.25 -5.72 -4.69
N THR A 171 -11.92 -4.49 -4.28
CA THR A 171 -12.91 -3.43 -4.03
C THR A 171 -13.68 -2.98 -5.26
N THR A 172 -13.19 -3.27 -6.46
CA THR A 172 -13.90 -2.99 -7.72
C THR A 172 -14.60 -4.21 -8.30
N LYS A 173 -14.12 -5.40 -7.96
CA LYS A 173 -14.66 -6.68 -8.46
C LYS A 173 -15.84 -7.17 -7.64
N PHE A 174 -15.73 -7.15 -6.32
CA PHE A 174 -16.78 -7.56 -5.42
C PHE A 174 -17.73 -6.39 -5.12
N LYS A 175 -18.96 -6.72 -4.82
CA LYS A 175 -19.98 -5.78 -4.35
C LYS A 175 -20.45 -6.23 -2.97
N ASP A 176 -21.05 -5.32 -2.21
CA ASP A 176 -21.73 -5.69 -0.97
C ASP A 176 -22.72 -6.84 -1.23
N ASP A 177 -22.78 -7.77 -0.30
CA ASP A 177 -23.61 -8.98 -0.31
C ASP A 177 -23.24 -10.06 -1.35
N ASP A 178 -22.21 -9.88 -2.19
CA ASP A 178 -21.68 -10.95 -3.01
C ASP A 178 -21.22 -12.12 -2.11
N GLN A 179 -21.56 -13.36 -2.46
CA GLN A 179 -20.99 -14.53 -1.82
C GLN A 179 -19.55 -14.72 -2.30
N VAL A 180 -18.59 -14.66 -1.38
CA VAL A 180 -17.17 -14.72 -1.69
C VAL A 180 -16.51 -15.87 -0.93
N MET A 181 -15.75 -16.68 -1.66
CA MET A 181 -14.84 -17.67 -1.12
C MET A 181 -13.44 -17.09 -1.04
N VAL A 182 -12.81 -17.23 0.13
CA VAL A 182 -11.43 -16.81 0.39
C VAL A 182 -10.61 -18.03 0.76
N ASP A 183 -9.62 -18.38 -0.04
CA ASP A 183 -8.65 -19.45 0.19
C ASP A 183 -7.30 -18.82 0.56
N GLY A 184 -7.07 -18.65 1.84
CA GLY A 184 -5.83 -18.09 2.37
C GLY A 184 -4.62 -19.01 2.20
N ASP A 185 -4.82 -20.32 2.01
CA ASP A 185 -3.71 -21.25 1.78
C ASP A 185 -3.14 -21.07 0.37
N LYS A 186 -4.02 -20.83 -0.62
CA LYS A 186 -3.62 -20.58 -2.01
C LYS A 186 -3.38 -19.12 -2.34
N GLY A 187 -3.83 -18.19 -1.48
CA GLY A 187 -3.82 -16.76 -1.79
C GLY A 187 -4.85 -16.39 -2.86
N GLU A 188 -6.03 -16.99 -2.84
CA GLU A 188 -7.08 -16.83 -3.85
C GLU A 188 -8.39 -16.37 -3.24
N ALA A 189 -9.08 -15.47 -3.94
CA ALA A 189 -10.45 -15.07 -3.60
C ALA A 189 -11.34 -15.03 -4.87
N ARG A 190 -12.59 -15.51 -4.76
CA ARG A 190 -13.53 -15.57 -5.89
C ARG A 190 -14.97 -15.49 -5.40
N LYS A 191 -15.88 -15.21 -6.32
CA LYS A 191 -17.31 -15.44 -6.03
C LYS A 191 -17.57 -16.93 -5.86
N ALA A 192 -18.37 -17.27 -4.85
CA ALA A 192 -18.71 -18.64 -4.50
C ALA A 192 -19.80 -19.20 -5.43
#